data_420ca8a08d2a5953da2ab63aff4ef18b
#
_entry.id   420ca8a08d2a5953da2ab63aff4ef18b
#
_cell.length_a   1.000
_cell.length_b   1.000
_cell.length_c   1.000
_cell.angle_alpha   90.00
_cell.angle_beta   90.00
_cell.angle_gamma   90.00
#
_symmetry.space_group_name_H-M   'P 1'
#
loop_
_entity.id
_entity.type
_entity.pdbx_description
1 polymer ?
#
loop_
_entity_poly.entity_id
_entity_poly.type
_entity_poly.pdbx_seq_one_letter_code
_entity_poly.pdbx_strand_id
1 'polypeptide(L)' 'MERFKVGIIGAGHIARKMAHTLRDMEGVEPYAVASRNQENAEGFACEWGFTRAYGSYEDLADDPEVQLIY' A
#
# COMPACT_ATOMS: atom_id res chain seq x y z
N MET A 1 16.90 -7.67 -9.70
CA MET A 1 16.40 -8.40 -8.51
C MET A 1 14.95 -8.02 -8.26
N GLU A 2 14.10 -9.02 -8.13
CA GLU A 2 12.68 -8.75 -7.90
C GLU A 2 12.44 -8.26 -6.49
N ARG A 3 11.53 -7.31 -6.37
CA ARG A 3 11.11 -6.77 -5.09
C ARG A 3 9.75 -7.33 -4.73
N PHE A 4 9.53 -7.54 -3.44
CA PHE A 4 8.21 -7.91 -2.96
C PHE A 4 7.27 -6.71 -3.07
N LYS A 5 6.16 -6.89 -3.73
CA LYS A 5 5.13 -5.87 -3.83
C LYS A 5 4.20 -5.99 -2.64
N VAL A 6 4.18 -4.96 -1.82
CA VAL A 6 3.45 -4.97 -0.56
C VAL A 6 2.23 -4.07 -0.62
N GLY A 7 1.13 -4.58 -0.10
CA GLY A 7 -0.09 -3.80 0.07
C GLY A 7 -0.31 -3.46 1.53
N ILE A 8 -0.86 -2.28 1.79
CA ILE A 8 -1.20 -1.84 3.14
C ILE A 8 -2.69 -1.62 3.23
N ILE A 9 -3.31 -2.13 4.29
CA ILE A 9 -4.71 -1.91 4.58
C ILE A 9 -4.84 -0.75 5.56
N GLY A 10 -5.61 0.24 5.17
CA GLY A 10 -5.83 1.43 5.96
C GLY A 10 -4.90 2.57 5.55
N ALA A 11 -5.32 3.79 5.84
CA ALA A 11 -4.55 4.98 5.51
C ALA A 11 -4.41 5.88 6.75
N GLY A 12 -4.39 5.26 7.93
CA GLY A 12 -4.28 5.98 9.19
C GLY A 12 -2.85 6.13 9.66
N HIS A 13 -2.72 6.50 10.93
CA HIS A 13 -1.42 6.79 11.53
C HIS A 13 -0.47 5.60 11.52
N ILE A 14 -0.99 4.41 11.79
CA ILE A 14 -0.17 3.19 11.81
C ILE A 14 0.29 2.86 10.39
N ALA A 15 -0.58 3.05 9.40
CA ALA A 15 -0.23 2.81 8.01
C ALA A 15 0.90 3.73 7.55
N ARG A 16 0.94 4.96 8.04
CA ARG A 16 2.02 5.90 7.74
C ARG A 16 3.36 5.40 8.27
N LYS A 17 3.38 4.85 9.46
CA LYS A 17 4.59 4.27 10.04
C LYS A 17 5.06 3.07 9.22
N MET A 18 4.12 2.23 8.81
CA MET A 18 4.43 1.08 7.97
C MET A 18 4.99 1.53 6.62
N ALA A 19 4.38 2.53 5.99
CA ALA A 19 4.83 3.04 4.72
C ALA A 19 6.27 3.58 4.81
N HIS A 20 6.55 4.30 5.89
CA HIS A 20 7.90 4.82 6.13
C HIS A 20 8.91 3.68 6.26
N THR A 21 8.56 2.66 7.02
CA THR A 21 9.41 1.49 7.22
C THR A 21 9.66 0.76 5.91
N LEU A 22 8.61 0.50 5.15
CA LEU A 22 8.72 -0.19 3.86
C LEU A 22 9.58 0.57 2.86
N ARG A 23 9.48 1.88 2.89
CA ARG A 23 10.25 2.74 2.00
C ARG A 23 11.75 2.59 2.21
N ASP A 24 12.16 2.35 3.45
CA ASP A 24 13.56 2.20 3.81
C ASP A 24 14.07 0.76 3.70
N MET A 25 13.17 -0.21 3.47
CA MET A 25 13.56 -1.61 3.36
C MET A 25 13.98 -1.96 1.93
N GLU A 26 15.12 -2.62 1.81
CA GLU A 26 15.55 -3.14 0.53
C GLU A 26 14.77 -4.40 0.17
N GLY A 27 14.51 -4.59 -1.11
CA GLY A 27 13.81 -5.76 -1.60
C GLY A 27 12.31 -5.71 -1.42
N VAL A 28 11.77 -4.59 -0.93
CA VAL A 28 10.34 -4.40 -0.73
C VAL A 28 9.89 -3.17 -1.49
N GLU A 29 8.79 -3.31 -2.22
CA GLU A 29 8.19 -2.21 -2.95
C GLU A 29 6.82 -1.90 -2.36
N PRO A 30 6.60 -0.69 -1.82
CA PRO A 30 5.25 -0.28 -1.41
C PRO A 30 4.40 -0.09 -2.67
N TYR A 31 3.54 -1.05 -2.94
CA TYR A 31 2.85 -1.13 -4.22
C TYR A 31 1.42 -0.61 -4.17
N ALA A 32 0.65 -1.02 -3.18
CA ALA A 32 -0.77 -0.68 -3.12
C ALA A 32 -1.20 -0.33 -1.71
N VAL A 33 -2.23 0.48 -1.62
CA VAL A 33 -2.84 0.84 -0.34
C VAL A 33 -4.36 0.78 -0.52
N ALA A 34 -5.05 0.30 0.50
CA ALA A 34 -6.50 0.24 0.50
C ALA A 34 -7.06 0.96 1.72
N SER A 35 -8.15 1.65 1.51
CA SER A 35 -8.87 2.34 2.56
C SER A 35 -10.36 2.20 2.28
N ARG A 36 -11.19 2.44 3.29
CA ARG A 36 -12.63 2.46 3.09
C ARG A 36 -13.08 3.63 2.23
N ASN A 37 -12.22 4.63 2.10
CA ASN A 37 -12.50 5.83 1.31
C ASN A 37 -11.46 5.91 0.20
N GLN A 38 -11.92 5.89 -1.05
CA GLN A 38 -11.05 5.93 -2.21
C GLN A 38 -10.17 7.18 -2.23
N GLU A 39 -10.71 8.32 -1.85
CA GLU A 39 -9.94 9.58 -1.83
C GLU A 39 -8.79 9.50 -0.82
N ASN A 40 -9.05 8.91 0.34
CA ASN A 40 -8.00 8.74 1.34
C ASN A 40 -6.90 7.80 0.85
N ALA A 41 -7.28 6.73 0.17
CA ALA A 41 -6.32 5.79 -0.39
C ALA A 41 -5.47 6.47 -1.46
N GLU A 42 -6.10 7.24 -2.34
CA GLU A 42 -5.38 7.95 -3.40
C GLU A 42 -4.44 9.01 -2.84
N GLY A 43 -4.89 9.76 -1.85
CA GLY A 43 -4.05 10.76 -1.19
C GLY A 43 -2.85 10.13 -0.51
N PHE A 44 -3.07 9.02 0.17
CA PHE A 44 -2.00 8.28 0.84
C PHE A 44 -1.00 7.73 -0.18
N ALA A 45 -1.51 7.15 -1.26
CA ALA A 45 -0.66 6.63 -2.32
C ALA A 45 0.20 7.71 -2.96
N CYS A 46 -0.38 8.87 -3.19
CA CYS A 46 0.34 10.01 -3.75
C CYS A 46 1.44 10.51 -2.78
N GLU A 47 1.10 10.59 -1.50
CA GLU A 47 2.03 11.08 -0.48
C GLU A 47 3.22 10.14 -0.29
N TRP A 48 2.97 8.83 -0.33
CA TRP A 48 3.98 7.83 -0.02
C TRP A 48 4.54 7.08 -1.22
N GLY A 49 4.08 7.43 -2.42
CA GLY A 49 4.62 6.85 -3.64
C GLY A 49 4.13 5.45 -3.96
N PHE A 50 2.93 5.10 -3.54
CA PHE A 50 2.33 3.82 -3.90
C PHE A 50 1.83 3.86 -5.34
N THR A 51 1.92 2.74 -6.02
CA THR A 51 1.51 2.65 -7.42
C THR A 51 0.00 2.58 -7.58
N ARG A 52 -0.68 1.93 -6.64
CA ARG A 52 -2.11 1.72 -6.71
C ARG A 52 -2.81 2.09 -5.42
N ALA A 53 -4.06 2.55 -5.55
CA ALA A 53 -4.91 2.88 -4.41
C ALA A 53 -6.29 2.28 -4.63
N TYR A 54 -6.81 1.64 -3.61
CA TYR A 54 -8.11 0.97 -3.67
C TYR A 54 -9.06 1.51 -2.60
N GLY A 55 -10.33 1.61 -2.97
CA GLY A 55 -11.38 2.06 -2.05
C GLY A 55 -11.99 0.94 -1.21
N SER A 56 -11.48 -0.26 -1.33
CA SER A 56 -11.92 -1.39 -0.50
C SER A 56 -10.76 -2.36 -0.29
N TYR A 57 -10.83 -3.09 0.81
CA TYR A 57 -9.80 -4.08 1.13
C TYR A 57 -9.89 -5.29 0.20
N GLU A 58 -11.09 -5.59 -0.27
CA GLU A 58 -11.31 -6.70 -1.19
C GLU A 58 -10.60 -6.47 -2.52
N ASP A 59 -10.69 -5.25 -3.03
CA ASP A 59 -10.03 -4.90 -4.28
C ASP A 59 -8.52 -5.04 -4.16
N LEU A 60 -7.97 -4.66 -3.02
CA LEU A 60 -6.54 -4.82 -2.77
C LEU A 60 -6.17 -6.31 -2.74
N ALA A 61 -6.97 -7.12 -2.05
CA ALA A 61 -6.72 -8.55 -1.92
C ALA A 61 -6.79 -9.27 -3.27
N ASP A 62 -7.58 -8.74 -4.18
CA ASP A 62 -7.75 -9.32 -5.52
C ASP A 62 -6.66 -8.90 -6.50
N ASP A 63 -5.79 -7.97 -6.12
CA ASP A 63 -4.72 -7.53 -7.00
C ASP A 63 -3.64 -8.63 -7.12
N PRO A 64 -3.45 -9.20 -8.32
CA PRO A 64 -2.50 -10.31 -8.49
C PRO A 64 -1.03 -9.90 -8.32
N GLU A 65 -0.76 -8.59 -8.38
CA GLU A 65 0.60 -8.09 -8.22
C GLU A 65 1.02 -7.94 -6.76
N VAL A 66 0.07 -7.88 -5.85
CA VAL A 66 0.35 -7.73 -4.42
C VAL A 66 0.74 -9.09 -3.84
N GLN A 67 1.93 -9.17 -3.29
CA GLN A 67 2.49 -10.41 -2.76
C GLN A 67 2.34 -10.54 -1.25
N LEU A 68 2.22 -9.42 -0.56
CA LEU A 68 2.09 -9.40 0.90
C LEU A 68 1.20 -8.24 1.30
N ILE A 69 0.30 -8.47 2.25
CA ILE A 69 -0.61 -7.44 2.76
C ILE A 69 -0.39 -7.27 4.26
N TYR A 70 -0.24 -6.04 4.66
CA TYR A 70 -0.18 -5.67 6.07
C TYR A 70 -1.50 -5.10 6.55
#